data_bccddb2ff0651e2f3f7c618acb1b0b1d
#
_entry.id   bccddb2ff0651e2f3f7c618acb1b0b1d
#
_cell.length_a   1.000
_cell.length_b   1.000
_cell.length_c   1.000
_cell.angle_alpha   90.00
_cell.angle_beta   90.00
_cell.angle_gamma   90.00
#
_symmetry.space_group_name_H-M   'P 1'
#
loop_
_entity.id
_entity.type
_entity.pdbx_description
1 polymer ?
#
loop_
_entity_poly.entity_id
_entity_poly.type
_entity_poly.pdbx_seq_one_letter_code
_entity_poly.pdbx_strand_id
1 'polypeptide(L)'
;TGRLKEIINRGGEKVGPLEVDGVISSHRDVLQVVTFAIPHPTLGEEVGAAIVLRDGANIAGKDLKAFCASSLSAFKIPSKIVFVDEIPKGATGKLQRIGLAEKLNLT
;
A
#
# COMPACT_ATOMS: atom_id res chain seq x y z
N THR A 1 -9.16 7.39 16.63
CA THR A 1 -8.55 8.59 16.17
C THR A 1 -8.54 8.64 14.63
N GLY A 2 -9.56 8.97 13.92
CA GLY A 2 -9.56 9.21 12.49
C GLY A 2 -9.03 8.09 11.59
N ARG A 3 -8.42 7.07 12.15
CA ARG A 3 -7.83 5.99 11.37
C ARG A 3 -8.87 5.08 10.74
N LEU A 4 -10.09 5.11 11.25
CA LEU A 4 -11.17 4.29 10.70
C LEU A 4 -11.45 4.62 9.24
N LYS A 5 -11.22 5.87 8.82
CA LYS A 5 -11.42 6.29 7.44
C LYS A 5 -10.38 5.70 6.50
N GLU A 6 -9.24 5.27 7.04
CA GLU A 6 -8.17 4.72 6.23
C GLU A 6 -8.20 3.21 6.15
N ILE A 7 -9.02 2.56 6.96
CA ILE A 7 -9.10 1.10 6.94
C ILE A 7 -9.64 0.63 5.61
N ILE A 8 -8.97 -0.35 5.03
CA ILE A 8 -9.34 -0.92 3.75
C ILE A 8 -10.33 -2.06 3.99
N ASN A 9 -11.48 -2.00 3.35
CA ASN A 9 -12.52 -3.00 3.49
C ASN A 9 -12.50 -3.92 2.27
N ARG A 10 -11.73 -5.00 2.34
CA ARG A 10 -11.56 -5.94 1.25
C ARG A 10 -12.54 -7.10 1.42
N GLY A 11 -13.69 -6.97 0.77
CA GLY A 11 -14.71 -8.02 0.78
C GLY A 11 -15.22 -8.37 2.17
N GLY A 12 -15.29 -7.37 3.05
CA GLY A 12 -15.70 -7.58 4.44
C GLY A 12 -14.54 -7.78 5.40
N GLU A 13 -13.36 -8.04 4.88
CA GLU A 13 -12.15 -8.17 5.71
C GLU A 13 -11.52 -6.80 5.89
N LYS A 14 -11.29 -6.41 7.12
CA LYS A 14 -10.72 -5.09 7.40
C LYS A 14 -9.21 -5.16 7.49
N VAL A 15 -8.55 -4.29 6.72
CA VAL A 15 -7.09 -4.26 6.65
C VAL A 15 -6.62 -2.90 7.14
N GLY A 16 -5.79 -2.89 8.19
CA GLY A 16 -5.19 -1.66 8.69
C GLY A 16 -3.97 -1.31 7.84
N PRO A 17 -3.99 -0.18 7.13
CA PRO A 17 -2.86 0.14 6.25
C PRO A 17 -1.54 0.33 6.99
N LEU A 18 -1.58 0.77 8.26
CA LEU A 18 -0.35 0.95 9.03
C LEU A 18 0.34 -0.38 9.32
N GLU A 19 -0.43 -1.45 9.50
CA GLU A 19 0.13 -2.78 9.72
C GLU A 19 0.91 -3.22 8.48
N VAL A 20 0.32 -3.00 7.30
CA VAL A 20 0.96 -3.36 6.04
C VAL A 20 2.18 -2.49 5.79
N ASP A 21 2.07 -1.18 6.04
CA ASP A 21 3.20 -0.27 5.93
C ASP A 21 4.37 -0.75 6.79
N GLY A 22 4.09 -1.16 8.02
CA GLY A 22 5.13 -1.60 8.95
C GLY A 22 5.88 -2.81 8.44
N VAL A 23 5.16 -3.78 7.87
CA VAL A 23 5.80 -4.98 7.34
C VAL A 23 6.65 -4.64 6.12
N ILE A 24 6.10 -3.90 5.16
CA ILE A 24 6.81 -3.58 3.93
C ILE A 24 8.03 -2.70 4.22
N SER A 25 7.88 -1.72 5.12
CA SER A 25 8.98 -0.80 5.42
C SER A 25 10.14 -1.50 6.13
N SER A 26 9.91 -2.69 6.68
CA SER A 26 10.99 -3.45 7.31
C SER A 26 11.91 -4.10 6.27
N HIS A 27 11.51 -4.12 4.99
CA HIS A 27 12.35 -4.65 3.94
C HIS A 27 13.51 -3.68 3.66
N ARG A 28 14.73 -4.21 3.59
CA ARG A 28 15.93 -3.39 3.48
C ARG A 28 16.00 -2.53 2.23
N ASP A 29 15.31 -2.93 1.16
CA ASP A 29 15.33 -2.20 -0.11
C ASP A 29 14.26 -1.13 -0.21
N VAL A 30 13.37 -1.04 0.77
CA VAL A 30 12.26 -0.09 0.75
C VAL A 30 12.64 1.17 1.53
N LEU A 31 12.59 2.31 0.85
CA LEU A 31 12.82 3.60 1.49
C LEU A 31 11.54 4.16 2.09
N GLN A 32 10.43 4.04 1.35
CA GLN A 32 9.16 4.60 1.77
C GLN A 32 8.03 3.76 1.21
N VAL A 33 6.93 3.65 1.96
CA VAL A 33 5.75 2.92 1.52
C VAL A 33 4.49 3.59 2.05
N VAL A 34 3.44 3.61 1.23
CA VAL A 34 2.11 4.02 1.65
C VAL A 34 1.13 2.98 1.12
N THR A 35 0.42 2.33 2.04
CA THR A 35 -0.62 1.37 1.70
C THR A 35 -1.94 2.11 1.61
N PHE A 36 -2.76 1.79 0.60
CA PHE A 36 -4.00 2.51 0.36
C PHE A 36 -5.05 1.58 -0.24
N ALA A 37 -6.31 2.06 -0.25
CA ALA A 37 -7.42 1.31 -0.80
C ALA A 37 -7.55 1.60 -2.29
N ILE A 38 -7.80 0.54 -3.07
CA ILE A 38 -8.10 0.65 -4.49
C ILE A 38 -9.54 0.18 -4.68
N PRO A 39 -10.39 0.93 -5.39
CA PRO A 39 -11.76 0.48 -5.65
C PRO A 39 -11.78 -0.85 -6.39
N HIS A 40 -12.66 -1.75 -5.99
CA HIS A 40 -12.77 -3.07 -6.59
C HIS A 40 -14.24 -3.39 -6.86
N PRO A 41 -14.57 -3.91 -8.06
CA PRO A 41 -15.96 -4.10 -8.45
C PRO A 41 -16.74 -5.12 -7.61
N THR A 42 -16.08 -6.12 -7.05
CA THR A 42 -16.76 -7.15 -6.26
C THR A 42 -16.40 -7.10 -4.78
N LEU A 43 -15.18 -6.71 -4.44
CA LEU A 43 -14.74 -6.67 -3.05
C LEU A 43 -15.01 -5.35 -2.36
N GLY A 44 -15.39 -4.33 -3.11
CA GLY A 44 -15.53 -2.98 -2.61
C GLY A 44 -14.19 -2.26 -2.64
N GLU A 45 -13.19 -2.79 -1.95
CA GLU A 45 -11.85 -2.24 -1.95
C GLU A 45 -10.83 -3.36 -1.96
N GLU A 46 -9.64 -3.03 -2.39
CA GLU A 46 -8.52 -3.95 -2.43
C GLU A 46 -7.27 -3.23 -1.93
N VAL A 47 -6.29 -4.00 -1.47
CA VAL A 47 -5.08 -3.42 -0.89
C VAL A 47 -4.08 -3.07 -2.00
N GLY A 48 -3.61 -1.83 -2.01
CA GLY A 48 -2.55 -1.39 -2.90
C GLY A 48 -1.42 -0.76 -2.10
N ALA A 49 -0.23 -0.71 -2.68
CA ALA A 49 0.92 -0.09 -2.03
C ALA A 49 1.75 0.67 -3.04
N ALA A 50 2.09 1.92 -2.71
CA ALA A 50 3.03 2.72 -3.47
C ALA A 50 4.37 2.68 -2.74
N ILE A 51 5.42 2.33 -3.44
CA ILE A 51 6.72 2.05 -2.83
C ILE A 51 7.81 2.85 -3.51
N VAL A 52 8.62 3.52 -2.68
CA VAL A 52 9.85 4.16 -3.12
C VAL A 52 10.99 3.26 -2.67
N LEU A 53 11.80 2.80 -3.61
CA LEU A 53 12.95 1.96 -3.31
C LEU A 53 14.16 2.82 -2.99
N ARG A 54 15.09 2.24 -2.23
CA ARG A 54 16.37 2.90 -1.97
C ARG A 54 17.19 2.92 -3.26
N ASP A 55 18.12 3.87 -3.35
CA ASP A 55 18.99 3.98 -4.52
C ASP A 55 19.70 2.64 -4.77
N GLY A 56 19.65 2.22 -6.03
CA GLY A 56 20.31 0.98 -6.43
C GLY A 56 19.52 -0.28 -6.15
N ALA A 57 18.41 -0.18 -5.44
CA ALA A 57 17.57 -1.34 -5.16
C ALA A 57 16.79 -1.74 -6.41
N ASN A 58 16.61 -3.05 -6.60
CA ASN A 58 15.90 -3.57 -7.75
C ASN A 58 15.16 -4.83 -7.34
N ILE A 59 13.95 -4.66 -6.82
CA ILE A 59 13.13 -5.76 -6.35
C ILE A 59 11.81 -5.76 -7.10
N ALA A 60 11.32 -6.95 -7.47
CA ALA A 60 10.05 -7.08 -8.16
C ALA A 60 8.88 -7.08 -7.18
N GLY A 61 7.70 -6.67 -7.64
CA GLY A 61 6.51 -6.65 -6.80
C GLY A 61 6.19 -8.03 -6.23
N LYS A 62 6.38 -9.10 -7.03
CA LYS A 62 6.11 -10.46 -6.55
C LYS A 62 7.01 -10.84 -5.38
N ASP A 63 8.24 -10.34 -5.36
CA ASP A 63 9.19 -10.62 -4.28
C ASP A 63 8.76 -9.92 -3.01
N LEU A 64 8.22 -8.70 -3.13
CA LEU A 64 7.67 -8.00 -1.97
C LEU A 64 6.42 -8.69 -1.44
N LYS A 65 5.58 -9.20 -2.33
CA LYS A 65 4.40 -9.95 -1.90
C LYS A 65 4.81 -11.21 -1.13
N ALA A 66 5.84 -11.92 -1.60
CA ALA A 66 6.35 -13.09 -0.91
C ALA A 66 6.93 -12.71 0.45
N PHE A 67 7.61 -11.58 0.53
CA PHE A 67 8.13 -11.07 1.79
C PHE A 67 6.98 -10.80 2.76
N CYS A 68 5.90 -10.18 2.29
CA CYS A 68 4.73 -9.89 3.11
C CYS A 68 4.06 -11.17 3.61
N ALA A 69 4.07 -12.23 2.78
CA ALA A 69 3.39 -13.48 3.12
C ALA A 69 3.94 -14.12 4.39
N SER A 70 5.18 -13.82 4.74
CA SER A 70 5.78 -14.36 5.96
C SER A 70 5.27 -13.69 7.24
N SER A 71 4.64 -12.51 7.10
CA SER A 71 4.21 -11.72 8.26
C SER A 71 2.75 -11.29 8.22
N LEU A 72 2.10 -11.37 7.08
CA LEU A 72 0.72 -10.90 6.90
C LEU A 72 -0.20 -12.02 6.46
N SER A 73 -1.46 -11.94 6.90
CA SER A 73 -2.50 -12.82 6.37
C SER A 73 -2.69 -12.55 4.87
N ALA A 74 -3.11 -13.58 4.13
CA ALA A 74 -3.22 -13.47 2.69
C ALA A 74 -4.04 -12.25 2.22
N PHE A 75 -5.15 -11.96 2.90
CA PHE A 75 -6.01 -10.86 2.47
C PHE A 75 -5.40 -9.48 2.77
N LYS A 76 -4.35 -9.41 3.56
CA LYS A 76 -3.67 -8.15 3.89
C LYS A 76 -2.51 -7.84 2.94
N ILE A 77 -2.08 -8.81 2.15
CA ILE A 77 -0.98 -8.60 1.22
C ILE A 77 -1.46 -7.74 0.06
N PRO A 78 -0.74 -6.64 -0.27
CA PRO A 78 -1.16 -5.80 -1.39
C PRO A 78 -1.25 -6.61 -2.68
N SER A 79 -2.39 -6.52 -3.36
CA SER A 79 -2.56 -7.17 -4.65
C SER A 79 -1.91 -6.36 -5.76
N LYS A 80 -1.76 -5.07 -5.55
CA LYS A 80 -1.16 -4.16 -6.52
C LYS A 80 -0.04 -3.38 -5.86
N ILE A 81 1.17 -3.53 -6.39
CA ILE A 81 2.34 -2.81 -5.91
C ILE A 81 2.86 -1.92 -7.02
N VAL A 82 2.99 -0.64 -6.73
CA VAL A 82 3.45 0.36 -7.69
C VAL A 82 4.76 0.94 -7.18
N PHE A 83 5.79 0.93 -7.99
CA PHE A 83 7.06 1.54 -7.65
C PHE A 83 7.08 2.94 -8.22
N VAL A 84 7.36 3.92 -7.37
CA VAL A 84 7.37 5.32 -7.76
C VAL A 84 8.64 5.99 -7.23
N ASP A 85 9.03 7.08 -7.89
CA ASP A 85 10.19 7.85 -7.42
C ASP A 85 9.84 8.66 -6.20
N GLU A 86 8.59 9.12 -6.12
CA GLU A 86 8.11 9.92 -5.01
C GLU A 86 6.61 9.66 -4.85
N ILE A 87 6.17 9.55 -3.60
CA ILE A 87 4.76 9.33 -3.31
C ILE A 87 4.02 10.66 -3.42
N PRO A 88 2.93 10.72 -4.22
CA PRO A 88 2.17 11.96 -4.37
C PRO A 88 1.64 12.47 -3.04
N LYS A 89 1.67 13.78 -2.85
CA LYS A 89 1.20 14.43 -1.63
C LYS A 89 -0.10 15.18 -1.93
N GLY A 90 -0.89 15.39 -0.88
CA GLY A 90 -2.10 16.18 -1.00
C GLY A 90 -1.82 17.68 -1.13
N ALA A 91 -2.89 18.46 -1.22
CA ALA A 91 -2.78 19.91 -1.40
C ALA A 91 -2.03 20.60 -0.28
N THR A 92 -2.01 20.02 0.91
CA THR A 92 -1.30 20.58 2.06
C THR A 92 0.17 20.18 2.11
N GLY A 93 0.63 19.41 1.14
CA GLY A 93 2.01 18.91 1.13
C GLY A 93 2.23 17.69 1.99
N LYS A 94 1.19 17.16 2.63
CA LYS A 94 1.29 15.96 3.46
C LYS A 94 0.91 14.73 2.67
N LEU A 95 1.52 13.60 3.03
CA LEU A 95 1.14 12.33 2.42
C LEU A 95 -0.31 12.02 2.76
N GLN A 96 -1.10 11.66 1.76
CA GLN A 96 -2.49 11.31 1.93
C GLN A 96 -2.72 9.91 1.40
N ARG A 97 -3.16 9.03 2.28
CA ARG A 97 -3.47 7.66 1.93
C ARG A 97 -4.77 7.59 1.15
N ILE A 98 -5.77 8.34 1.61
CA ILE A 98 -7.09 8.38 0.96
C ILE A 98 -6.95 9.13 -0.36
N GLY A 99 -7.47 8.53 -1.43
CA GLY A 99 -7.42 9.13 -2.75
C GLY A 99 -6.12 8.86 -3.52
N LEU A 100 -5.18 8.12 -2.91
CA LEU A 100 -3.90 7.86 -3.56
C LEU A 100 -4.06 6.98 -4.80
N ALA A 101 -5.00 6.02 -4.78
CA ALA A 101 -5.25 5.17 -5.94
C ALA A 101 -5.63 6.00 -7.16
N GLU A 102 -6.46 7.03 -6.96
CA GLU A 102 -6.87 7.92 -8.02
C GLU A 102 -5.69 8.71 -8.56
N LYS A 103 -4.84 9.23 -7.67
CA LYS A 103 -3.66 9.99 -8.08
C LYS A 103 -2.67 9.14 -8.88
N LEU A 104 -2.65 7.84 -8.62
CA LEU A 104 -1.75 6.92 -9.30
C LEU A 104 -2.42 6.23 -10.48
N ASN A 105 -3.64 6.64 -10.84
CA ASN A 105 -4.39 6.09 -11.98
C ASN A 105 -4.67 4.58 -11.82
N LEU A 106 -5.00 4.17 -10.61
CA LEU A 106 -5.32 2.79 -10.31
C LEU A 106 -6.81 2.54 -10.11
N THR A 107 -7.64 3.52 -10.46
CA THR A 107 -9.09 3.39 -10.35
C THR A 107 -9.73 3.13 -11.69
#